data_9c8d9320bb2c92d0c501a169819611f3
#
_entry.id   9c8d9320bb2c92d0c501a169819611f3
#
_cell.length_a   1.000
_cell.length_b   1.000
_cell.length_c   1.000
_cell.angle_alpha   90.00
_cell.angle_beta   90.00
_cell.angle_gamma   90.00
#
_symmetry.space_group_name_H-M   'P 1'
#
loop_
_entity.id
_entity.type
_entity.pdbx_description
1 polymer ?
#
loop_
_entity_poly.entity_id
_entity_poly.type
_entity_poly.pdbx_seq_one_letter_code
_entity_poly.pdbx_strand_id
1 'polypeptide(L)'
;KINRKYILLRVSDMPKAMLILEQEFRVTDFDMYDGHTLCLYDTSLDMAAINKALVMHDVSVISFQLCNDTLEDYFKKITGGEGIA
;
A
#
# COMPACT_ATOMS: atom_id res chain seq x y z
N LYS A 1 4.56 -8.87 18.95
CA LYS A 1 4.23 -8.20 17.72
C LYS A 1 2.88 -8.61 17.20
N ILE A 2 2.16 -7.68 16.70
CA ILE A 2 0.79 -7.90 16.29
C ILE A 2 0.72 -8.16 14.79
N ASN A 3 0.07 -9.25 14.44
CA ASN A 3 -0.25 -9.54 13.06
C ASN A 3 -1.60 -8.95 12.75
N ARG A 4 -1.62 -7.88 11.99
CA ARG A 4 -2.89 -7.30 11.58
C ARG A 4 -2.89 -7.19 10.07
N LYS A 5 -4.08 -7.27 9.52
CA LYS A 5 -4.22 -7.11 8.09
C LYS A 5 -3.90 -5.67 7.70
N TYR A 6 -3.35 -5.51 6.55
CA TYR A 6 -3.07 -4.19 6.00
C TYR A 6 -3.13 -4.27 4.50
N ILE A 7 -3.28 -3.11 3.88
CA ILE A 7 -3.26 -2.99 2.42
C ILE A 7 -1.92 -2.41 2.05
N LEU A 8 -1.19 -3.10 1.18
CA LEU A 8 0.08 -2.60 0.68
C LEU A 8 -0.15 -1.92 -0.64
N LEU A 9 0.27 -0.66 -0.74
CA LEU A 9 0.08 0.14 -1.94
C LEU A 9 1.41 0.70 -2.37
N ARG A 10 1.84 0.38 -3.58
CA ARG A 10 3.04 0.95 -4.18
C ARG A 10 2.63 1.77 -5.37
N VAL A 11 3.15 2.99 -5.44
CA VAL A 11 2.74 3.95 -6.47
C VAL A 11 3.95 4.68 -7.03
N SER A 12 3.77 5.24 -8.22
CA SER A 12 4.82 5.99 -8.89
C SER A 12 4.99 7.40 -8.32
N ASP A 13 3.91 7.98 -7.80
CA ASP A 13 3.92 9.38 -7.34
C ASP A 13 3.30 9.42 -5.94
N MET A 14 4.16 9.32 -4.94
CA MET A 14 3.71 9.25 -3.56
C MET A 14 3.00 10.51 -3.10
N PRO A 15 3.52 11.73 -3.34
CA PRO A 15 2.83 12.93 -2.87
C PRO A 15 1.43 13.06 -3.43
N LYS A 16 1.26 12.76 -4.71
CA LYS A 16 -0.06 12.85 -5.32
C LYS A 16 -0.99 11.78 -4.78
N ALA A 17 -0.48 10.56 -4.61
CA ALA A 17 -1.28 9.48 -4.06
C ALA A 17 -1.74 9.79 -2.64
N MET A 18 -0.86 10.35 -1.82
CA MET A 18 -1.20 10.72 -0.45
C MET A 18 -2.31 11.76 -0.43
N LEU A 19 -2.22 12.73 -1.33
CA LEU A 19 -3.22 13.77 -1.40
C LEU A 19 -4.59 13.20 -1.74
N ILE A 20 -4.64 12.30 -2.71
CA ILE A 20 -5.89 11.65 -3.12
C ILE A 20 -6.47 10.82 -1.99
N LEU A 21 -5.63 10.01 -1.34
CA LEU A 21 -6.08 9.17 -0.26
C LEU A 21 -6.64 9.99 0.90
N GLU A 22 -5.99 11.09 1.19
CA GLU A 22 -6.44 11.95 2.28
C GLU A 22 -7.74 12.66 1.94
N GLN A 23 -7.82 13.25 0.76
CA GLN A 23 -8.95 14.10 0.41
C GLN A 23 -10.17 13.32 -0.02
N GLU A 24 -10.00 12.24 -0.75
CA GLU A 24 -11.13 11.51 -1.29
C GLU A 24 -11.54 10.32 -0.45
N PHE A 25 -10.62 9.72 0.28
CA PHE A 25 -10.91 8.52 1.05
C PHE A 25 -10.70 8.72 2.55
N ARG A 26 -10.19 9.86 2.95
CA ARG A 26 -9.98 10.22 4.36
C ARG A 26 -9.14 9.19 5.10
N VAL A 27 -8.11 8.71 4.43
CA VAL A 27 -7.21 7.74 5.01
C VAL A 27 -6.37 8.41 6.08
N THR A 28 -6.37 7.87 7.29
CA THR A 28 -5.60 8.42 8.40
C THR A 28 -4.70 7.39 9.07
N ASP A 29 -5.05 6.11 8.98
CA ASP A 29 -4.32 5.05 9.68
C ASP A 29 -3.40 4.35 8.69
N PHE A 30 -2.20 4.87 8.55
CA PHE A 30 -1.25 4.33 7.59
C PHE A 30 0.18 4.60 8.02
N ASP A 31 1.10 3.85 7.42
CA ASP A 31 2.53 4.12 7.55
C ASP A 31 3.14 4.19 6.16
N MET A 32 4.13 5.04 6.00
CA MET A 32 4.91 5.11 4.78
C MET A 32 6.16 4.28 4.97
N TYR A 33 6.25 3.18 4.24
CA TYR A 33 7.39 2.29 4.39
C TYR A 33 8.64 2.87 3.71
N ASP A 34 8.46 3.37 2.50
CA ASP A 34 9.54 4.04 1.77
C ASP A 34 8.92 5.05 0.83
N GLY A 35 9.71 5.61 -0.08
CA GLY A 35 9.24 6.66 -0.95
C GLY A 35 8.15 6.27 -1.92
N HIS A 36 7.87 4.99 -2.07
CA HIS A 36 6.87 4.50 -3.02
C HIS A 36 5.88 3.53 -2.41
N THR A 37 6.01 3.18 -1.15
CA THR A 37 5.22 2.13 -0.53
C THR A 37 4.50 2.62 0.70
N LEU A 38 3.18 2.41 0.70
CA LEU A 38 2.31 2.73 1.83
C LEU A 38 1.70 1.48 2.41
N CYS A 39 1.52 1.47 3.71
CA CYS A 39 0.76 0.44 4.40
C CYS A 39 -0.48 1.08 4.98
N LEU A 40 -1.63 0.69 4.47
CA LEU A 40 -2.91 1.22 4.93
C LEU A 40 -3.53 0.19 5.86
N TYR A 41 -3.84 0.61 7.07
CA TYR A 41 -4.33 -0.33 8.08
C TYR A 41 -5.83 -0.44 8.14
N ASP A 42 -6.54 0.43 7.44
CA ASP A 42 -8.00 0.36 7.36
C ASP A 42 -8.38 -0.56 6.20
N THR A 43 -8.62 -1.82 6.51
CA THR A 43 -8.92 -2.81 5.48
C THR A 43 -10.36 -2.74 4.99
N SER A 44 -11.16 -1.82 5.53
CA SER A 44 -12.51 -1.59 5.03
C SER A 44 -12.54 -0.67 3.81
N LEU A 45 -11.40 -0.11 3.44
CA LEU A 45 -11.32 0.78 2.29
C LEU A 45 -11.69 0.04 1.01
N ASP A 46 -12.33 0.76 0.11
CA ASP A 46 -12.71 0.21 -1.20
C ASP A 46 -11.50 0.29 -2.12
N MET A 47 -10.78 -0.82 -2.24
CA MET A 47 -9.55 -0.86 -3.03
C MET A 47 -9.80 -0.54 -4.50
N ALA A 48 -10.92 -0.99 -5.04
CA ALA A 48 -11.23 -0.73 -6.44
C ALA A 48 -11.42 0.76 -6.69
N ALA A 49 -12.12 1.43 -5.77
CA ALA A 49 -12.35 2.87 -5.90
C ALA A 49 -11.04 3.64 -5.77
N ILE A 50 -10.17 3.22 -4.86
CA ILE A 50 -8.87 3.85 -4.68
C ILE A 50 -8.03 3.69 -5.93
N ASN A 51 -7.98 2.48 -6.47
CA ASN A 51 -7.21 2.23 -7.67
C ASN A 51 -7.69 3.11 -8.83
N LYS A 52 -8.99 3.19 -8.99
CA LYS A 52 -9.57 4.00 -10.07
C LYS A 52 -9.21 5.47 -9.89
N ALA A 53 -9.32 5.98 -8.67
CA ALA A 53 -9.02 7.39 -8.41
C ALA A 53 -7.56 7.70 -8.69
N LEU A 54 -6.65 6.82 -8.28
CA LEU A 54 -5.24 7.03 -8.52
C LEU A 54 -4.93 7.04 -10.00
N VAL A 55 -5.46 6.08 -10.73
CA VAL A 55 -5.22 6.00 -12.17
C VAL A 55 -5.79 7.23 -12.88
N MET A 56 -6.95 7.68 -12.47
CA MET A 56 -7.57 8.87 -13.09
C MET A 56 -6.78 10.14 -12.84
N HIS A 57 -5.93 10.17 -11.83
CA HIS A 57 -5.06 11.30 -11.55
C HIS A 57 -3.64 11.05 -12.02
N ASP A 58 -3.46 10.10 -12.92
CA ASP A 58 -2.17 9.77 -13.53
C ASP A 58 -1.15 9.24 -12.54
N VAL A 59 -1.61 8.60 -11.49
CA VAL A 59 -0.72 7.90 -10.57
C VAL A 59 -0.71 6.44 -10.97
N SER A 60 0.46 5.91 -11.31
CA SER A 60 0.57 4.50 -11.64
C SER A 60 0.56 3.67 -10.37
N VAL A 61 -0.30 2.67 -10.35
CA VAL A 61 -0.37 1.74 -9.22
C VAL A 61 0.50 0.55 -9.56
N ILE A 62 1.60 0.42 -8.84
CA ILE A 62 2.57 -0.63 -9.10
C ILE A 62 2.16 -1.93 -8.44
N SER A 63 1.65 -1.83 -7.21
CA SER A 63 1.22 -2.99 -6.45
C SER A 63 0.14 -2.55 -5.48
N PHE A 64 -0.90 -3.34 -5.34
CA PHE A 64 -2.02 -3.00 -4.46
C PHE A 64 -2.66 -4.31 -4.00
N GLN A 65 -2.43 -4.66 -2.74
CA GLN A 65 -2.88 -5.97 -2.27
C GLN A 65 -3.15 -5.96 -0.78
N LEU A 66 -4.04 -6.84 -0.37
CA LEU A 66 -4.36 -7.05 1.03
C LEU A 66 -3.41 -8.09 1.57
N CYS A 67 -2.74 -7.76 2.65
CA CYS A 67 -1.76 -8.63 3.28
C CYS A 67 -2.15 -8.90 4.72
N ASN A 68 -1.77 -10.07 5.21
CA ASN A 68 -1.94 -10.37 6.63
C ASN A 68 -0.65 -10.89 7.27
N ASP A 69 0.47 -10.75 6.56
CA ASP A 69 1.80 -11.00 7.11
C ASP A 69 2.28 -9.73 7.77
N THR A 70 3.36 -9.83 8.54
CA THR A 70 4.06 -8.61 8.92
C THR A 70 4.73 -8.04 7.69
N LEU A 71 4.98 -6.74 7.72
CA LEU A 71 5.68 -6.10 6.61
C LEU A 71 7.05 -6.72 6.39
N GLU A 72 7.72 -7.01 7.47
CA GLU A 72 9.04 -7.64 7.39
C GLU A 72 8.96 -8.96 6.66
N ASP A 73 7.97 -9.77 7.00
CA ASP A 73 7.79 -11.07 6.35
C ASP A 73 7.47 -10.90 4.88
N TYR A 74 6.65 -9.92 4.56
CA TYR A 74 6.28 -9.66 3.17
C TYR A 74 7.52 -9.37 2.34
N PHE A 75 8.38 -8.49 2.84
CA PHE A 75 9.56 -8.10 2.06
C PHE A 75 10.60 -9.19 2.02
N LYS A 76 10.64 -10.07 2.98
CA LYS A 76 11.48 -11.24 2.91
C LYS A 76 11.04 -12.15 1.77
N LYS A 77 9.74 -12.31 1.58
CA LYS A 77 9.24 -13.16 0.51
C LYS A 77 9.64 -12.67 -0.86
N ILE A 78 9.57 -11.37 -1.07
CA ILE A 78 9.82 -10.85 -2.42
C ILE A 78 11.29 -10.63 -2.72
N THR A 79 12.14 -10.54 -1.69
CA THR A 79 13.57 -10.34 -1.92
C THR A 79 14.36 -11.58 -1.61
N GLY A 80 13.91 -12.25 -0.62
CA GLY A 80 14.66 -13.33 -0.11
C GLY A 80 14.62 -14.50 -0.96
N GLY A 81 13.96 -14.31 -1.50
CA GLY A 81 14.12 -15.28 -2.04
C GLY A 81 15.27 -15.92 -1.92
N GLU A 82 15.23 -15.52 -1.75
CA GLU A 82 15.93 -15.92 -1.86
C GLU A 82 16.36 -16.72 -1.53
N GLY A 83 16.14 -16.93 -1.43
CA GLY A 83 16.47 -17.62 -1.17
C GLY A 83 17.00 -18.42 -1.37
N ILE A 84 17.02 -18.40 -1.61
CA ILE A 84 17.51 -19.04 -1.88
C ILE A 84 18.09 -19.68 -1.65
N ALA A 85 18.09 -19.74 -1.45
CA ALA A 85 18.64 -20.36 -1.49
C ALA A 85 18.64 -21.00 -1.33
#